data_dce9c95a4ae3fdff13acdb562cf54160
#
_entry.id   dce9c95a4ae3fdff13acdb562cf54160
#
_cell.length_a   1.000
_cell.length_b   1.000
_cell.length_c   1.000
_cell.angle_alpha   90.00
_cell.angle_beta   90.00
_cell.angle_gamma   90.00
#
_symmetry.space_group_name_H-M   'P 1'
#
loop_
_entity.id
_entity.type
_entity.pdbx_description
1 polymer ?
#
loop_
_entity_poly.entity_id
_entity_poly.type
_entity_poly.pdbx_seq_one_letter_code
_entity_poly.pdbx_strand_id
1 'polypeptide(L)'
;MYKRQVLGARTGRFSGKGEAKPMAPFAASSIPLATLGVFILWLGWFGFNGGSQLASGTLEDVSAVATIYINTNLAAGGGVLAAATVSRVIGGKTDVVMMLNGAIAGLVGITAEPLTPSPLAAIFIGAIAGVLMYFSTKLLFKMKIDDVVGAIPAHLVAGVWGTLAVPFTNGDISFGAQFLGTISVVVFV
;
A
#
# COMPACT_ATOMS: atom_id res chain seq x y z
N MET A 1 5.41 -13.71 -8.22
CA MET A 1 6.40 -12.64 -8.04
C MET A 1 7.83 -13.14 -8.26
N TYR A 2 8.27 -14.21 -7.60
CA TYR A 2 9.61 -14.81 -7.71
C TYR A 2 10.09 -15.13 -9.14
N LYS A 3 9.22 -15.63 -10.02
CA LYS A 3 9.59 -15.94 -11.42
C LYS A 3 10.15 -14.74 -12.18
N ARG A 4 9.72 -13.51 -11.86
CA ARG A 4 10.18 -12.30 -12.56
C ARG A 4 11.49 -11.76 -12.02
N GLN A 5 11.82 -12.00 -10.77
CA GLN A 5 13.13 -11.67 -10.23
C GLN A 5 14.24 -12.47 -10.93
N VAL A 6 13.94 -13.73 -11.29
CA VAL A 6 14.87 -14.59 -12.02
C VAL A 6 14.91 -14.26 -13.52
N LEU A 7 13.76 -13.93 -14.13
CA LEU A 7 13.63 -13.67 -15.56
C LEU A 7 14.01 -12.23 -15.96
N GLY A 8 14.11 -11.31 -15.00
CA GLY A 8 14.37 -9.89 -15.24
C GLY A 8 13.17 -9.13 -15.81
N ALA A 9 13.43 -7.92 -16.28
CA ALA A 9 12.40 -7.03 -16.84
C ALA A 9 11.85 -7.59 -18.17
N ARG A 10 10.59 -7.28 -18.46
CA ARG A 10 9.96 -7.63 -19.74
C ARG A 10 10.76 -7.06 -20.93
N THR A 11 10.90 -7.85 -21.98
CA THR A 11 11.64 -7.44 -23.17
C THR A 11 11.09 -6.10 -23.71
N GLY A 12 11.98 -5.12 -23.88
CA GLY A 12 11.63 -3.80 -24.36
C GLY A 12 11.02 -2.85 -23.33
N ARG A 13 10.91 -3.24 -22.05
CA ARG A 13 10.42 -2.36 -20.98
C ARG A 13 11.30 -1.15 -20.76
N PHE A 14 12.62 -1.33 -20.81
CA PHE A 14 13.60 -0.28 -20.67
C PHE A 14 14.45 -0.17 -21.93
N SER A 15 14.75 1.05 -22.38
CA SER A 15 15.68 1.27 -23.50
C SER A 15 17.12 0.97 -23.06
N GLY A 16 17.98 0.63 -24.01
CA GLY A 16 19.41 0.33 -23.74
C GLY A 16 20.19 1.47 -23.09
N LYS A 17 19.69 2.71 -23.17
CA LYS A 17 20.28 3.91 -22.54
C LYS A 17 19.76 4.20 -21.13
N GLY A 18 18.94 3.32 -20.56
CA GLY A 18 18.47 3.49 -19.20
C GLY A 18 17.16 4.24 -19.03
N GLU A 19 16.60 4.76 -20.10
CA GLU A 19 15.32 5.43 -20.08
C GLU A 19 14.18 4.41 -20.10
N ALA A 20 13.17 4.61 -19.26
CA ALA A 20 11.93 3.83 -19.33
C ALA A 20 11.22 4.18 -20.64
N LYS A 21 10.84 3.17 -21.44
CA LYS A 21 10.00 3.42 -22.63
C LYS A 21 8.66 4.02 -22.19
N PRO A 22 8.02 4.81 -23.06
CA PRO A 22 6.66 5.29 -22.82
C PRO A 22 5.75 4.13 -22.41
N MET A 23 4.85 4.38 -21.46
CA MET A 23 3.95 3.38 -20.87
C MET A 23 3.03 2.67 -21.88
N ALA A 24 2.85 3.20 -23.08
CA ALA A 24 1.88 2.72 -24.05
C ALA A 24 1.91 1.20 -24.33
N PRO A 25 3.04 0.56 -24.62
CA PRO A 25 3.04 -0.90 -24.88
C PRO A 25 2.92 -1.75 -23.60
N PHE A 26 2.97 -1.14 -22.41
CA PHE A 26 2.91 -1.82 -21.11
C PHE A 26 1.79 -1.28 -20.21
N ALA A 27 0.86 -0.54 -20.78
CA ALA A 27 -0.32 -0.07 -20.09
C ALA A 27 -1.19 -1.25 -19.60
N ALA A 28 -2.00 -1.00 -18.58
CA ALA A 28 -2.98 -1.99 -18.13
C ALA A 28 -3.95 -2.33 -19.30
N SER A 29 -4.24 -3.61 -19.50
CA SER A 29 -5.12 -4.07 -20.56
C SER A 29 -6.56 -3.58 -20.37
N SER A 30 -7.01 -3.42 -19.13
CA SER A 30 -8.33 -2.93 -18.78
C SER A 30 -8.32 -2.20 -17.43
N ILE A 31 -8.45 -0.88 -17.47
CA ILE A 31 -8.59 -0.07 -16.25
C ILE A 31 -9.88 -0.40 -15.49
N PRO A 32 -11.05 -0.60 -16.14
CA PRO A 32 -12.25 -1.00 -15.42
C PRO A 32 -12.10 -2.32 -14.65
N LEU A 33 -11.46 -3.33 -15.24
CA LEU A 33 -11.21 -4.60 -14.53
C LEU A 33 -10.20 -4.43 -13.38
N ALA A 34 -9.16 -3.61 -13.56
CA ALA A 34 -8.22 -3.29 -12.49
C ALA A 34 -8.94 -2.57 -11.33
N THR A 35 -9.83 -1.63 -11.63
CA THR A 35 -10.64 -0.92 -10.64
C THR A 35 -11.55 -1.89 -9.88
N LEU A 36 -12.26 -2.77 -10.58
CA LEU A 36 -13.08 -3.80 -9.95
C LEU A 36 -12.23 -4.71 -9.05
N GLY A 37 -11.05 -5.12 -9.51
CA GLY A 37 -10.11 -5.92 -8.70
C GLY A 37 -9.70 -5.22 -7.41
N VAL A 38 -9.41 -3.92 -7.47
CA VAL A 38 -9.08 -3.14 -6.27
C VAL A 38 -10.28 -3.02 -5.32
N PHE A 39 -11.51 -2.83 -5.82
CA PHE A 39 -12.69 -2.83 -4.95
C PHE A 39 -12.94 -4.19 -4.29
N ILE A 40 -12.72 -5.29 -4.99
CA ILE A 40 -12.82 -6.64 -4.41
C ILE A 40 -11.76 -6.83 -3.31
N LEU A 41 -10.52 -6.39 -3.55
CA LEU A 41 -9.46 -6.42 -2.55
C LEU A 41 -9.80 -5.53 -1.34
N TRP A 42 -10.32 -4.33 -1.57
CA TRP A 42 -10.73 -3.43 -0.50
C TRP A 42 -11.86 -4.05 0.36
N LEU A 43 -12.87 -4.62 -0.28
CA LEU A 43 -13.93 -5.34 0.42
C LEU A 43 -13.37 -6.52 1.23
N GLY A 44 -12.47 -7.31 0.64
CA GLY A 44 -11.78 -8.41 1.33
C GLY A 44 -10.92 -7.95 2.49
N TRP A 45 -10.41 -6.71 2.44
CA TRP A 45 -9.56 -6.15 3.49
C TRP A 45 -10.32 -5.89 4.80
N PHE A 46 -11.61 -5.61 4.74
CA PHE A 46 -12.44 -5.57 5.95
C PHE A 46 -12.43 -6.94 6.64
N GLY A 47 -12.58 -8.03 5.90
CA GLY A 47 -12.44 -9.38 6.43
C GLY A 47 -11.02 -9.67 6.95
N PHE A 48 -10.00 -9.20 6.23
CA PHE A 48 -8.60 -9.38 6.63
C PHE A 48 -8.29 -8.69 7.98
N ASN A 49 -8.57 -7.41 8.09
CA ASN A 49 -8.29 -6.63 9.29
C ASN A 49 -9.28 -6.93 10.41
N GLY A 50 -10.58 -6.94 10.13
CA GLY A 50 -11.62 -7.21 11.14
C GLY A 50 -11.61 -8.64 11.63
N GLY A 51 -11.33 -9.61 10.75
CA GLY A 51 -11.17 -11.01 11.15
C GLY A 51 -9.96 -11.24 12.05
N SER A 52 -8.94 -10.37 11.96
CA SER A 52 -7.74 -10.43 12.82
C SER A 52 -8.03 -10.03 14.28
N GLN A 53 -9.22 -9.50 14.60
CA GLN A 53 -9.68 -9.31 15.97
C GLN A 53 -9.86 -10.66 16.72
N LEU A 54 -10.09 -11.75 15.96
CA LEU A 54 -10.21 -13.13 16.44
C LEU A 54 -11.33 -13.38 17.46
N ALA A 55 -12.16 -12.38 17.76
CA ALA A 55 -13.28 -12.46 18.68
C ALA A 55 -14.45 -11.58 18.20
N SER A 56 -15.68 -12.02 18.44
CA SER A 56 -16.91 -11.28 18.12
C SER A 56 -18.06 -11.60 19.10
N GLY A 57 -17.72 -12.19 20.25
CA GLY A 57 -18.70 -12.70 21.21
C GLY A 57 -19.21 -11.64 22.20
N THR A 58 -18.52 -10.54 22.34
CA THR A 58 -18.88 -9.46 23.30
C THR A 58 -19.17 -8.16 22.56
N LEU A 59 -19.80 -7.19 23.25
CA LEU A 59 -20.00 -5.84 22.71
C LEU A 59 -18.66 -5.14 22.45
N GLU A 60 -17.67 -5.39 23.29
CA GLU A 60 -16.32 -4.85 23.12
C GLU A 60 -15.67 -5.36 21.83
N ASP A 61 -15.73 -6.66 21.58
CA ASP A 61 -15.21 -7.27 20.34
C ASP A 61 -15.86 -6.67 19.09
N VAL A 62 -17.19 -6.57 19.10
CA VAL A 62 -17.94 -6.02 17.95
C VAL A 62 -17.62 -4.54 17.75
N SER A 63 -17.45 -3.78 18.83
CA SER A 63 -17.03 -2.37 18.75
C SER A 63 -15.62 -2.23 18.21
N ALA A 64 -14.70 -3.12 18.60
CA ALA A 64 -13.35 -3.17 18.06
C ALA A 64 -13.36 -3.47 16.54
N VAL A 65 -14.12 -4.46 16.10
CA VAL A 65 -14.28 -4.77 14.66
C VAL A 65 -14.84 -3.57 13.89
N ALA A 66 -15.85 -2.87 14.44
CA ALA A 66 -16.40 -1.67 13.81
C ALA A 66 -15.37 -0.56 13.67
N THR A 67 -14.56 -0.32 14.70
CA THR A 67 -13.46 0.65 14.66
C THR A 67 -12.41 0.27 13.63
N ILE A 68 -12.01 -1.00 13.59
CA ILE A 68 -11.09 -1.53 12.57
C ILE A 68 -11.61 -1.27 11.16
N TYR A 69 -12.91 -1.49 10.90
CA TYR A 69 -13.51 -1.24 9.58
C TYR A 69 -13.47 0.25 9.20
N ILE A 70 -13.80 1.13 10.15
CA ILE A 70 -13.74 2.57 9.94
C ILE A 70 -12.31 3.01 9.59
N ASN A 71 -11.33 2.64 10.40
CA ASN A 71 -9.93 3.01 10.21
C ASN A 71 -9.35 2.42 8.91
N THR A 72 -9.67 1.16 8.59
CA THR A 72 -9.30 0.52 7.34
C THR A 72 -9.82 1.30 6.12
N ASN A 73 -11.09 1.69 6.15
CA ASN A 73 -11.70 2.45 5.07
C ASN A 73 -11.10 3.85 4.93
N LEU A 74 -10.89 4.54 6.06
CA LEU A 74 -10.33 5.90 6.07
C LEU A 74 -8.87 5.92 5.59
N ALA A 75 -8.07 4.93 5.99
CA ALA A 75 -6.68 4.82 5.51
C ALA A 75 -6.62 4.56 4.00
N ALA A 76 -7.49 3.69 3.47
CA ALA A 76 -7.60 3.48 2.02
C ALA A 76 -7.95 4.78 1.29
N GLY A 77 -8.97 5.52 1.77
CA GLY A 77 -9.35 6.82 1.23
C GLY A 77 -8.21 7.84 1.28
N GLY A 78 -7.48 7.90 2.40
CA GLY A 78 -6.28 8.73 2.57
C GLY A 78 -5.22 8.41 1.51
N GLY A 79 -4.95 7.13 1.29
CA GLY A 79 -4.00 6.66 0.26
C GLY A 79 -4.41 7.04 -1.16
N VAL A 80 -5.69 6.91 -1.51
CA VAL A 80 -6.24 7.34 -2.81
C VAL A 80 -6.04 8.83 -3.03
N LEU A 81 -6.46 9.66 -2.06
CA LEU A 81 -6.40 11.12 -2.16
C LEU A 81 -4.96 11.61 -2.24
N ALA A 82 -4.06 11.05 -1.45
CA ALA A 82 -2.65 11.40 -1.48
C ALA A 82 -2.01 11.02 -2.83
N ALA A 83 -2.24 9.80 -3.34
CA ALA A 83 -1.74 9.38 -4.63
C ALA A 83 -2.31 10.22 -5.79
N ALA A 84 -3.61 10.58 -5.74
CA ALA A 84 -4.23 11.48 -6.71
C ALA A 84 -3.56 12.86 -6.71
N THR A 85 -3.38 13.42 -5.51
CA THR A 85 -2.78 14.75 -5.33
C THR A 85 -1.35 14.77 -5.83
N VAL A 86 -0.51 13.83 -5.39
CA VAL A 86 0.90 13.76 -5.77
C VAL A 86 1.06 13.49 -7.27
N SER A 87 0.26 12.59 -7.85
CA SER A 87 0.28 12.36 -9.29
C SER A 87 -0.11 13.60 -10.08
N ARG A 88 -1.09 14.38 -9.59
CA ARG A 88 -1.51 15.65 -10.22
C ARG A 88 -0.43 16.72 -10.13
N VAL A 89 0.12 16.94 -8.93
CA VAL A 89 1.08 18.01 -8.66
C VAL A 89 2.42 17.73 -9.33
N ILE A 90 2.93 16.51 -9.22
CA ILE A 90 4.27 16.16 -9.72
C ILE A 90 4.22 15.59 -11.14
N GLY A 91 3.18 14.81 -11.45
CA GLY A 91 3.02 14.18 -12.76
C GLY A 91 2.24 15.01 -13.78
N GLY A 92 1.67 16.15 -13.38
CA GLY A 92 0.91 17.06 -14.24
C GLY A 92 -0.51 16.59 -14.53
N LYS A 93 -0.85 15.34 -14.25
CA LYS A 93 -2.20 14.77 -14.43
C LYS A 93 -2.49 13.73 -13.36
N THR A 94 -3.75 13.59 -12.98
CA THR A 94 -4.20 12.53 -12.09
C THR A 94 -4.08 11.18 -12.79
N ASP A 95 -3.41 10.22 -12.15
CA ASP A 95 -3.19 8.88 -12.68
C ASP A 95 -4.06 7.88 -11.91
N VAL A 96 -5.02 7.27 -12.63
CA VAL A 96 -5.96 6.31 -12.03
C VAL A 96 -5.24 5.07 -11.50
N VAL A 97 -4.20 4.59 -12.17
CA VAL A 97 -3.44 3.42 -11.71
C VAL A 97 -2.71 3.74 -10.41
N MET A 98 -2.15 4.96 -10.28
CA MET A 98 -1.56 5.42 -9.02
C MET A 98 -2.60 5.57 -7.91
N MET A 99 -3.82 6.02 -8.23
CA MET A 99 -4.91 6.09 -7.24
C MET A 99 -5.30 4.69 -6.74
N LEU A 100 -5.44 3.73 -7.65
CA LEU A 100 -5.75 2.34 -7.31
C LEU A 100 -4.68 1.71 -6.42
N ASN A 101 -3.41 1.90 -6.77
CA ASN A 101 -2.29 1.46 -5.93
C ASN A 101 -2.21 2.25 -4.62
N GLY A 102 -2.63 3.52 -4.60
CA GLY A 102 -2.76 4.34 -3.40
C GLY A 102 -3.78 3.77 -2.42
N ALA A 103 -4.92 3.27 -2.93
CA ALA A 103 -5.91 2.56 -2.10
C ALA A 103 -5.27 1.34 -1.42
N ILE A 104 -4.60 0.48 -2.19
CA ILE A 104 -3.92 -0.71 -1.65
C ILE A 104 -2.83 -0.31 -0.65
N ALA A 105 -2.02 0.70 -0.96
CA ALA A 105 -0.99 1.18 -0.04
C ALA A 105 -1.57 1.70 1.28
N GLY A 106 -2.71 2.39 1.23
CA GLY A 106 -3.43 2.84 2.43
C GLY A 106 -3.95 1.67 3.27
N LEU A 107 -4.54 0.66 2.61
CA LEU A 107 -4.99 -0.58 3.26
C LEU A 107 -3.83 -1.32 3.93
N VAL A 108 -2.71 -1.48 3.23
CA VAL A 108 -1.50 -2.11 3.76
C VAL A 108 -0.92 -1.31 4.91
N GLY A 109 -0.83 0.01 4.78
CA GLY A 109 -0.25 0.90 5.79
C GLY A 109 -0.95 0.86 7.14
N ILE A 110 -2.28 0.64 7.17
CA ILE A 110 -3.04 0.54 8.42
C ILE A 110 -3.08 -0.88 9.00
N THR A 111 -2.72 -1.88 8.21
CA THR A 111 -2.94 -3.30 8.57
C THR A 111 -2.16 -3.76 9.79
N ALA A 112 -1.01 -3.15 10.10
CA ALA A 112 -0.20 -3.54 11.25
C ALA A 112 -0.90 -3.27 12.59
N GLU A 113 -1.71 -2.20 12.68
CA GLU A 113 -2.48 -1.86 13.88
C GLU A 113 -3.69 -0.97 13.48
N PRO A 114 -4.82 -1.58 13.08
CA PRO A 114 -5.99 -0.81 12.64
C PRO A 114 -6.92 -0.37 13.78
N LEU A 115 -6.72 -0.87 15.01
CA LEU A 115 -7.63 -0.63 16.15
C LEU A 115 -7.29 0.64 16.91
N THR A 116 -6.01 0.86 17.26
CA THR A 116 -5.57 1.93 18.16
C THR A 116 -5.53 3.33 17.53
N PRO A 117 -5.27 3.52 16.22
CA PRO A 117 -5.26 4.84 15.63
C PRO A 117 -6.63 5.53 15.75
N SER A 118 -6.62 6.83 16.05
CA SER A 118 -7.82 7.63 15.84
C SER A 118 -8.19 7.67 14.35
N PRO A 119 -9.46 7.95 13.99
CA PRO A 119 -9.87 8.06 12.58
C PRO A 119 -9.03 9.03 11.75
N LEU A 120 -8.62 10.15 12.35
CA LEU A 120 -7.74 11.13 11.72
C LEU A 120 -6.32 10.56 11.49
N ALA A 121 -5.77 9.88 12.50
CA ALA A 121 -4.48 9.22 12.39
C ALA A 121 -4.49 8.13 11.29
N ALA A 122 -5.56 7.36 11.19
CA ALA A 122 -5.73 6.36 10.13
C ALA A 122 -5.68 6.99 8.73
N ILE A 123 -6.33 8.15 8.53
CA ILE A 123 -6.25 8.90 7.26
C ILE A 123 -4.79 9.29 6.95
N PHE A 124 -4.06 9.82 7.93
CA PHE A 124 -2.65 10.22 7.73
C PHE A 124 -1.74 9.03 7.48
N ILE A 125 -1.90 7.92 8.21
CA ILE A 125 -1.14 6.69 7.96
C ILE A 125 -1.32 6.23 6.51
N GLY A 126 -2.56 6.18 6.05
CA GLY A 126 -2.88 5.82 4.68
C GLY A 126 -2.36 6.82 3.64
N ALA A 127 -2.48 8.12 3.92
CA ALA A 127 -1.99 9.18 3.04
C ALA A 127 -0.47 9.11 2.85
N ILE A 128 0.29 8.94 3.93
CA ILE A 128 1.75 8.78 3.87
C ILE A 128 2.10 7.51 3.08
N ALA A 129 1.40 6.39 3.31
CA ALA A 129 1.58 5.18 2.53
C ALA A 129 1.37 5.41 1.01
N GLY A 130 0.33 6.17 0.63
CA GLY A 130 0.06 6.54 -0.75
C GLY A 130 1.17 7.41 -1.38
N VAL A 131 1.71 8.37 -0.62
CA VAL A 131 2.86 9.20 -1.03
C VAL A 131 4.10 8.34 -1.24
N LEU A 132 4.43 7.50 -0.26
CA LEU A 132 5.59 6.60 -0.32
C LEU A 132 5.49 5.62 -1.49
N MET A 133 4.31 5.07 -1.74
CA MET A 133 4.02 4.22 -2.89
C MET A 133 4.32 4.95 -4.21
N TYR A 134 3.87 6.20 -4.37
CA TYR A 134 4.11 6.96 -5.58
C TYR A 134 5.61 7.17 -5.84
N PHE A 135 6.36 7.64 -4.84
CA PHE A 135 7.80 7.89 -4.99
C PHE A 135 8.61 6.60 -5.18
N SER A 136 8.29 5.55 -4.46
CA SER A 136 8.95 4.24 -4.64
C SER A 136 8.68 3.63 -6.01
N THR A 137 7.48 3.80 -6.58
CA THR A 137 7.20 3.44 -7.97
C THR A 137 8.15 4.16 -8.94
N LYS A 138 8.33 5.48 -8.76
CA LYS A 138 9.28 6.26 -9.58
C LYS A 138 10.73 5.79 -9.40
N LEU A 139 11.11 5.44 -8.17
CA LEU A 139 12.44 4.93 -7.86
C LEU A 139 12.70 3.58 -8.55
N LEU A 140 11.75 2.65 -8.49
CA LEU A 140 11.87 1.35 -9.16
C LEU A 140 12.05 1.50 -10.68
N PHE A 141 11.34 2.46 -11.30
CA PHE A 141 11.57 2.78 -12.71
C PHE A 141 13.01 3.25 -12.98
N LYS A 142 13.55 4.13 -12.14
CA LYS A 142 14.95 4.58 -12.27
C LYS A 142 15.94 3.43 -12.10
N MET A 143 15.64 2.50 -11.20
CA MET A 143 16.45 1.30 -10.97
C MET A 143 16.26 0.21 -12.05
N LYS A 144 15.41 0.44 -13.05
CA LYS A 144 15.03 -0.52 -14.10
C LYS A 144 14.42 -1.81 -13.56
N ILE A 145 13.72 -1.74 -12.43
CA ILE A 145 12.97 -2.85 -11.87
C ILE A 145 11.56 -2.83 -12.47
N ASP A 146 11.18 -3.90 -13.16
CA ASP A 146 9.87 -4.04 -13.80
C ASP A 146 8.85 -4.64 -12.83
N ASP A 147 8.29 -3.81 -11.98
CA ASP A 147 7.15 -4.16 -11.15
C ASP A 147 5.85 -3.91 -11.93
N VAL A 148 5.23 -4.99 -12.39
CA VAL A 148 4.12 -4.96 -13.38
C VAL A 148 2.86 -4.30 -12.84
N VAL A 149 2.59 -4.49 -11.55
CA VAL A 149 1.35 -4.06 -10.90
C VAL A 149 1.59 -3.05 -9.76
N GLY A 150 2.84 -2.71 -9.50
CA GLY A 150 3.18 -1.85 -8.37
C GLY A 150 3.14 -2.58 -7.02
N ALA A 151 3.39 -3.89 -7.02
CA ALA A 151 3.31 -4.70 -5.81
C ALA A 151 4.37 -4.34 -4.77
N ILE A 152 5.59 -4.03 -5.19
CA ILE A 152 6.67 -3.64 -4.27
C ILE A 152 6.34 -2.33 -3.56
N PRO A 153 5.96 -1.24 -4.25
CA PRO A 153 5.55 0.00 -3.60
C PRO A 153 4.32 -0.15 -2.71
N ALA A 154 3.29 -0.84 -3.19
CA ALA A 154 2.02 -0.94 -2.48
C ALA A 154 2.05 -1.88 -1.28
N HIS A 155 2.90 -2.91 -1.28
CA HIS A 155 2.96 -3.90 -0.19
C HIS A 155 4.25 -3.79 0.63
N LEU A 156 5.43 -3.85 0.02
CA LEU A 156 6.68 -3.81 0.78
C LEU A 156 6.88 -2.43 1.42
N VAL A 157 6.86 -1.37 0.61
CA VAL A 157 7.16 -0.03 1.12
C VAL A 157 6.07 0.47 2.06
N ALA A 158 4.79 0.29 1.69
CA ALA A 158 3.67 0.66 2.55
C ALA A 158 3.57 -0.22 3.80
N GLY A 159 3.95 -1.51 3.72
CA GLY A 159 3.98 -2.42 4.87
C GLY A 159 5.07 -2.08 5.88
N VAL A 160 6.28 -1.78 5.40
CA VAL A 160 7.37 -1.27 6.26
C VAL A 160 6.93 0.03 6.97
N TRP A 161 6.34 0.96 6.22
CA TRP A 161 5.79 2.18 6.81
C TRP A 161 4.72 1.87 7.88
N GLY A 162 3.72 1.03 7.54
CA GLY A 162 2.63 0.68 8.46
C GLY A 162 3.14 0.06 9.75
N THR A 163 4.10 -0.87 9.66
CA THR A 163 4.72 -1.48 10.85
C THR A 163 5.46 -0.46 11.71
N LEU A 164 6.21 0.45 11.08
CA LEU A 164 6.95 1.50 11.80
C LEU A 164 6.03 2.64 12.31
N ALA A 165 4.81 2.74 11.79
CA ALA A 165 3.83 3.73 12.25
C ALA A 165 3.13 3.32 13.55
N VAL A 166 3.09 2.04 13.92
CA VAL A 166 2.41 1.53 15.11
C VAL A 166 2.78 2.27 16.40
N PRO A 167 4.07 2.51 16.72
CA PRO A 167 4.45 3.19 17.96
C PRO A 167 3.95 4.64 18.09
N PHE A 168 3.53 5.26 16.99
CA PHE A 168 2.97 6.63 17.05
C PHE A 168 1.52 6.66 17.54
N THR A 169 0.83 5.52 17.48
CA THR A 169 -0.60 5.41 17.84
C THR A 169 -0.85 4.41 18.97
N ASN A 170 0.14 3.55 19.27
CA ASN A 170 0.08 2.57 20.34
C ASN A 170 1.31 2.71 21.23
N GLY A 171 1.11 3.29 22.42
CA GLY A 171 2.19 3.55 23.37
C GLY A 171 2.81 2.29 24.02
N ASP A 172 2.14 1.15 23.92
CA ASP A 172 2.63 -0.12 24.47
C ASP A 172 3.66 -0.80 23.56
N ILE A 173 3.79 -0.31 22.34
CA ILE A 173 4.68 -0.89 21.32
C ILE A 173 5.93 -0.03 21.13
N SER A 174 7.10 -0.61 21.29
CA SER A 174 8.36 0.11 21.10
C SER A 174 8.77 0.18 19.61
N PHE A 175 9.30 1.34 19.22
CA PHE A 175 9.86 1.54 17.88
C PHE A 175 10.99 0.54 17.56
N GLY A 176 11.84 0.24 18.56
CA GLY A 176 12.93 -0.72 18.41
C GLY A 176 12.44 -2.14 18.08
N ALA A 177 11.35 -2.58 18.72
CA ALA A 177 10.75 -3.89 18.44
C ALA A 177 10.20 -3.97 17.01
N GLN A 178 9.47 -2.94 16.56
CA GLN A 178 8.93 -2.89 15.20
C GLN A 178 10.03 -2.82 14.14
N PHE A 179 11.07 -2.03 14.39
CA PHE A 179 12.23 -1.94 13.49
C PHE A 179 12.98 -3.27 13.39
N LEU A 180 13.26 -3.92 14.53
CA LEU A 180 13.92 -5.23 14.56
C LEU A 180 13.09 -6.28 13.84
N GLY A 181 11.77 -6.34 14.09
CA GLY A 181 10.86 -7.25 13.41
C GLY A 181 10.86 -7.03 11.90
N THR A 182 10.78 -5.77 11.47
CA THR A 182 10.81 -5.41 10.05
C THR A 182 12.11 -5.86 9.39
N ILE A 183 13.27 -5.58 9.99
CA ILE A 183 14.57 -6.01 9.46
C ILE A 183 14.68 -7.53 9.42
N SER A 184 14.23 -8.21 10.47
CA SER A 184 14.27 -9.67 10.52
C SER A 184 13.51 -10.30 9.34
N VAL A 185 12.33 -9.77 9.00
CA VAL A 185 11.56 -10.22 7.82
C VAL A 185 12.30 -9.91 6.53
N VAL A 186 12.85 -8.70 6.37
CA VAL A 186 13.58 -8.30 5.15
C VAL A 186 14.83 -9.15 4.93
N VAL A 187 15.53 -9.53 6.00
CA VAL A 187 16.73 -10.38 5.91
C VAL A 187 16.38 -11.84 5.62
N PHE A 188 15.23 -12.31 6.14
CA PHE A 188 14.80 -13.70 5.96
C PHE A 188 14.26 -13.98 4.55
N VAL A 189 13.65 -13.00 3.88
CA VAL A 189 13.00 -13.13 2.56
C VAL A 189 13.98 -12.77 1.42
#